data_7c110861cf8800e124b30c1927d940d1
#
_entry.id   7c110861cf8800e124b30c1927d940d1
#
_cell.length_a   1.000
_cell.length_b   1.000
_cell.length_c   1.000
_cell.angle_alpha   90.00
_cell.angle_beta   90.00
_cell.angle_gamma   90.00
#
_symmetry.space_group_name_H-M   'P 1'
#
loop_
_entity.id
_entity.type
_entity.pdbx_description
1 polymer ?
#
loop_
_entity_poly.entity_id
_entity_poly.type
_entity_poly.pdbx_seq_one_letter_code
_entity_poly.pdbx_strand_id
1 'polypeptide(L)'
;MWDVTLPELGCYTLTLMDEGGDGLFNLATSMDGVGFLEVNSTDGETILDQDWFYQELDAFSEVTFDLEVTQVTAVEELGVLSNVALFPNPASSRVTLTYASAKAGEAQLVVRNVTGQEVIRRDLGVMSAGNHRHTLDVGHLDAGTYLVELRVADTIHSMILLHP
;
A
#
# COMPACT_ATOMS: atom_id res chain seq x y z
N MET A 1 -19.18 -7.60 11.30
CA MET A 1 -17.93 -6.83 11.32
C MET A 1 -18.01 -5.82 10.19
N TRP A 2 -17.68 -4.59 10.45
CA TRP A 2 -17.73 -3.49 9.48
C TRP A 2 -16.32 -2.96 9.33
N ASP A 3 -15.85 -2.79 8.10
CA ASP A 3 -14.53 -2.26 7.81
C ASP A 3 -14.66 -0.84 7.25
N VAL A 4 -13.98 0.10 7.89
CA VAL A 4 -13.96 1.51 7.48
C VAL A 4 -12.51 1.92 7.23
N THR A 5 -12.24 2.53 6.08
CA THR A 5 -10.91 3.05 5.76
C THR A 5 -10.88 4.55 6.02
N LEU A 6 -9.97 4.98 6.88
CA LEU A 6 -9.69 6.39 7.15
C LEU A 6 -8.40 6.79 6.39
N PRO A 7 -8.52 7.50 5.26
CA PRO A 7 -7.40 7.65 4.31
C PRO A 7 -6.39 8.73 4.69
N GLU A 8 -6.72 9.61 5.61
CA GLU A 8 -5.92 10.80 5.93
C GLU A 8 -5.72 10.97 7.44
N LEU A 9 -4.70 11.74 7.81
CA LEU A 9 -4.52 12.20 9.19
C LEU A 9 -5.62 13.20 9.54
N GLY A 10 -6.13 13.14 10.76
CA GLY A 10 -7.13 14.11 11.20
C GLY A 10 -8.06 13.58 12.29
N CYS A 11 -9.00 14.45 12.67
CA CYS A 11 -10.04 14.11 13.63
C CYS A 11 -11.27 13.60 12.88
N TYR A 12 -11.79 12.48 13.35
CA TYR A 12 -12.99 11.84 12.84
C TYR A 12 -13.99 11.65 13.96
N THR A 13 -15.26 11.72 13.64
CA THR A 13 -16.33 11.45 14.59
C THR A 13 -17.04 10.16 14.17
N LEU A 14 -17.00 9.15 15.02
CA LEU A 14 -17.80 7.95 14.87
C LEU A 14 -19.15 8.18 15.57
N THR A 15 -20.23 8.10 14.82
CA THR A 15 -21.59 8.21 15.34
C THR A 15 -22.27 6.85 15.26
N LEU A 16 -22.69 6.35 16.41
CA LEU A 16 -23.54 5.18 16.51
C LEU A 16 -24.97 5.63 16.72
N MET A 17 -25.87 5.21 15.84
CA MET A 17 -27.30 5.48 15.92
C MET A 17 -28.07 4.22 16.30
N ASP A 18 -28.96 4.36 17.24
CA ASP A 18 -29.90 3.31 17.62
C ASP A 18 -31.33 3.74 17.29
N GLU A 19 -31.92 3.12 16.29
CA GLU A 19 -33.28 3.42 15.82
C GLU A 19 -34.36 3.03 16.86
N GLY A 20 -34.07 2.04 17.69
CA GLY A 20 -34.93 1.60 18.78
C GLY A 20 -34.90 2.53 19.98
N GLY A 21 -33.81 3.26 20.18
CA GLY A 21 -33.60 4.17 21.29
C GLY A 21 -33.45 3.45 22.64
N ASP A 22 -33.19 2.16 22.65
CA ASP A 22 -33.05 1.32 23.84
C ASP A 22 -31.60 0.93 24.14
N GLY A 23 -30.67 1.45 23.34
CA GLY A 23 -29.24 1.27 23.47
C GLY A 23 -28.76 -0.11 23.01
N LEU A 24 -27.50 -0.43 23.29
CA LEU A 24 -26.91 -1.74 22.98
C LEU A 24 -27.24 -2.81 24.02
N PHE A 25 -27.94 -2.44 25.10
CA PHE A 25 -28.29 -3.35 26.17
C PHE A 25 -29.75 -3.17 26.58
N ASN A 26 -30.58 -4.16 26.37
CA ASN A 26 -31.97 -4.16 26.80
C ASN A 26 -32.19 -5.22 27.90
N LEU A 27 -32.33 -4.78 29.15
CA LEU A 27 -32.63 -5.64 30.30
C LEU A 27 -34.03 -6.24 30.25
N ALA A 28 -34.95 -5.65 29.51
CA ALA A 28 -36.36 -6.03 29.51
C ALA A 28 -36.67 -7.19 28.57
N THR A 29 -35.87 -7.41 27.56
CA THR A 29 -36.03 -8.49 26.59
C THR A 29 -34.76 -9.34 26.58
N SER A 30 -34.73 -10.38 27.40
CA SER A 30 -33.61 -11.31 27.55
C SER A 30 -33.18 -12.06 26.27
N MET A 31 -33.59 -11.59 25.11
CA MET A 31 -33.34 -12.22 23.82
C MET A 31 -32.34 -11.51 22.92
N ASP A 32 -32.02 -10.24 23.17
CA ASP A 32 -31.22 -9.44 22.23
C ASP A 32 -29.72 -9.39 22.55
N GLY A 33 -29.31 -10.02 23.66
CA GLY A 33 -27.90 -10.12 24.03
C GLY A 33 -27.30 -8.80 24.59
N VAL A 34 -26.04 -8.89 24.99
CA VAL A 34 -25.24 -7.71 25.39
C VAL A 34 -24.51 -7.20 24.15
N GLY A 35 -24.81 -5.99 23.75
CA GLY A 35 -24.08 -5.32 22.68
C GLY A 35 -22.73 -4.80 23.19
N PHE A 36 -21.73 -4.82 22.34
CA PHE A 36 -20.45 -4.16 22.60
C PHE A 36 -19.98 -3.46 21.32
N LEU A 37 -19.25 -2.38 21.51
CA LEU A 37 -18.59 -1.67 20.44
C LEU A 37 -17.09 -1.75 20.69
N GLU A 38 -16.38 -2.33 19.75
CA GLU A 38 -14.93 -2.38 19.73
C GLU A 38 -14.44 -1.89 18.36
N VAL A 39 -13.51 -0.94 18.38
CA VAL A 39 -12.86 -0.43 17.17
C VAL A 39 -11.40 -0.80 17.25
N ASN A 40 -10.97 -1.59 16.31
CA ASN A 40 -9.59 -2.04 16.19
C ASN A 40 -8.95 -1.48 14.92
N SER A 41 -7.67 -1.18 15.01
CA SER A 41 -6.84 -0.94 13.83
C SER A 41 -6.62 -2.23 13.04
N THR A 42 -6.17 -2.13 11.80
CA THR A 42 -5.90 -3.29 10.94
C THR A 42 -4.75 -4.17 11.42
N ASP A 43 -3.86 -3.65 12.26
CA ASP A 43 -2.78 -4.37 12.94
C ASP A 43 -3.19 -4.97 14.30
N GLY A 44 -4.47 -4.81 14.68
CA GLY A 44 -5.07 -5.43 15.85
C GLY A 44 -4.94 -4.65 17.14
N GLU A 45 -4.52 -3.38 17.09
CA GLU A 45 -4.54 -2.50 18.25
C GLU A 45 -5.98 -2.03 18.53
N THR A 46 -6.44 -2.13 19.77
CA THR A 46 -7.74 -1.64 20.17
C THR A 46 -7.69 -0.12 20.33
N ILE A 47 -8.44 0.58 19.47
CA ILE A 47 -8.56 2.05 19.48
C ILE A 47 -9.64 2.50 20.43
N LEU A 48 -10.75 1.80 20.43
CA LEU A 48 -11.91 2.07 21.27
C LEU A 48 -12.49 0.75 21.74
N ASP A 49 -12.55 0.59 23.05
CA ASP A 49 -13.22 -0.51 23.74
C ASP A 49 -14.25 0.07 24.70
N GLN A 50 -15.50 -0.13 24.38
CA GLN A 50 -16.61 0.30 25.23
C GLN A 50 -17.39 -0.91 25.71
N ASP A 51 -17.09 -1.30 26.96
CA ASP A 51 -17.86 -2.30 27.67
C ASP A 51 -19.09 -1.61 28.29
N TRP A 52 -20.20 -1.69 27.59
CA TRP A 52 -21.47 -1.09 27.97
C TRP A 52 -22.10 -1.73 29.22
N PHE A 53 -21.58 -2.85 29.67
CA PHE A 53 -22.11 -3.56 30.82
C PHE A 53 -21.86 -2.84 32.14
N TYR A 54 -20.81 -2.04 32.23
CA TYR A 54 -20.43 -1.33 33.48
C TYR A 54 -20.73 0.18 33.47
N GLN A 55 -21.14 0.71 32.33
CA GLN A 55 -21.56 2.10 32.27
C GLN A 55 -23.08 2.18 32.25
N GLU A 56 -23.66 3.00 33.10
CA GLU A 56 -25.08 3.33 33.11
C GLU A 56 -25.44 4.15 31.84
N LEU A 57 -25.19 3.56 30.68
CA LEU A 57 -25.69 4.10 29.44
C LEU A 57 -27.10 3.58 29.26
N ASP A 58 -28.02 4.24 29.94
CA ASP A 58 -29.44 4.16 29.66
C ASP A 58 -29.67 4.39 28.16
N ALA A 59 -30.78 3.92 27.67
CA ALA A 59 -31.24 4.04 26.29
C ALA A 59 -30.70 5.31 25.61
N PHE A 60 -29.96 5.11 24.49
CA PHE A 60 -29.51 6.21 23.65
C PHE A 60 -30.10 6.06 22.26
N SER A 61 -30.38 7.17 21.58
CA SER A 61 -30.70 7.19 20.16
C SER A 61 -29.48 7.49 19.30
N GLU A 62 -28.48 8.12 19.91
CA GLU A 62 -27.23 8.50 19.23
C GLU A 62 -26.12 8.64 20.27
N VAL A 63 -24.95 8.11 19.95
CA VAL A 63 -23.71 8.33 20.70
C VAL A 63 -22.56 8.61 19.73
N THR A 64 -21.69 9.54 20.09
CA THR A 64 -20.56 9.96 19.27
C THR A 64 -19.25 9.75 20.00
N PHE A 65 -18.22 9.33 19.24
CA PHE A 65 -16.84 9.18 19.69
C PHE A 65 -15.94 9.97 18.77
N ASP A 66 -15.10 10.81 19.33
CA ASP A 66 -14.08 11.52 18.58
C ASP A 66 -12.81 10.66 18.51
N LEU A 67 -12.35 10.39 17.29
CA LEU A 67 -11.17 9.59 16.98
C LEU A 67 -10.13 10.50 16.31
N GLU A 68 -8.90 10.46 16.78
CA GLU A 68 -7.79 11.15 16.14
C GLU A 68 -6.88 10.14 15.43
N VAL A 69 -6.75 10.26 14.11
CA VAL A 69 -5.78 9.51 13.33
C VAL A 69 -4.48 10.29 13.28
N THR A 70 -3.53 9.90 14.12
CA THR A 70 -2.20 10.53 14.24
C THR A 70 -1.15 9.91 13.34
N GLN A 71 -1.38 8.67 12.89
CA GLN A 71 -0.53 7.97 11.94
C GLN A 71 -1.42 7.19 10.97
N VAL A 72 -1.20 7.38 9.70
CA VAL A 72 -1.61 6.39 8.71
C VAL A 72 -0.41 5.47 8.58
N THR A 73 -0.49 4.28 9.16
CA THR A 73 0.30 3.17 8.66
C THR A 73 -0.27 2.86 7.29
N ALA A 74 0.17 3.61 6.26
CA ALA A 74 0.15 3.04 4.95
C ALA A 74 0.80 1.67 5.14
N VAL A 75 0.08 0.60 4.91
CA VAL A 75 0.71 -0.62 4.45
C VAL A 75 1.42 -0.15 3.19
N GLU A 76 2.71 0.22 3.31
CA GLU A 76 3.58 0.01 2.20
C GLU A 76 3.33 -1.47 1.91
N GLU A 77 2.55 -1.77 0.88
CA GLU A 77 2.81 -2.99 0.16
C GLU A 77 4.32 -2.93 -0.02
N LEU A 78 5.04 -3.72 0.76
CA LEU A 78 6.47 -3.94 0.54
C LEU A 78 6.51 -4.38 -0.91
N GLY A 79 6.63 -3.36 -1.76
CA GLY A 79 6.47 -3.52 -3.19
C GLY A 79 7.41 -4.65 -3.53
N VAL A 80 6.97 -5.60 -4.33
CA VAL A 80 7.80 -6.73 -4.75
C VAL A 80 9.20 -6.25 -5.12
N LEU A 81 9.31 -4.96 -5.50
CA LEU A 81 10.55 -4.28 -5.86
C LEU A 81 10.83 -3.11 -4.93
N SER A 82 12.04 -3.05 -4.39
CA SER A 82 12.56 -1.94 -3.58
C SER A 82 13.99 -1.58 -4.01
N ASN A 83 14.48 -0.41 -3.59
CA ASN A 83 15.82 0.09 -3.89
C ASN A 83 16.16 0.06 -5.39
N VAL A 84 15.18 0.33 -6.23
CA VAL A 84 15.35 0.33 -7.69
C VAL A 84 16.11 1.58 -8.10
N ALA A 85 17.27 1.42 -8.74
CA ALA A 85 18.10 2.53 -9.18
C ALA A 85 18.81 2.25 -10.48
N LEU A 86 18.98 3.31 -11.32
CA LEU A 86 19.77 3.32 -12.54
C LEU A 86 20.97 4.25 -12.37
N PHE A 87 22.17 3.74 -12.60
CA PHE A 87 23.38 4.59 -12.54
C PHE A 87 24.49 4.08 -13.48
N PRO A 88 25.34 4.99 -14.03
CA PRO A 88 25.12 6.43 -14.03
C PRO A 88 23.86 6.80 -14.82
N ASN A 89 23.27 7.93 -14.48
CA ASN A 89 22.19 8.53 -15.26
C ASN A 89 22.37 10.06 -15.21
N PRO A 90 22.74 10.70 -16.31
CA PRO A 90 22.85 10.22 -17.70
C PRO A 90 23.94 9.16 -17.95
N ALA A 91 23.71 8.30 -18.96
CA ALA A 91 24.63 7.24 -19.36
C ALA A 91 24.89 7.26 -20.87
N SER A 92 26.16 7.31 -21.27
CA SER A 92 26.58 7.36 -22.67
C SER A 92 26.96 6.00 -23.27
N SER A 93 27.24 4.98 -22.47
CA SER A 93 27.64 3.67 -22.97
C SER A 93 27.01 2.50 -22.20
N ARG A 94 27.04 2.57 -20.89
CA ARG A 94 26.51 1.53 -20.00
C ARG A 94 25.76 2.12 -18.85
N VAL A 95 24.65 1.50 -18.48
CA VAL A 95 23.89 1.82 -17.29
C VAL A 95 23.73 0.56 -16.45
N THR A 96 23.82 0.70 -15.15
CA THR A 96 23.60 -0.38 -14.20
C THR A 96 22.25 -0.19 -13.53
N LEU A 97 21.41 -1.21 -13.60
CA LEU A 97 20.18 -1.33 -12.83
C LEU A 97 20.45 -2.14 -11.58
N THR A 98 20.05 -1.63 -10.43
CA THR A 98 20.00 -2.37 -9.17
C THR A 98 18.60 -2.37 -8.62
N TYR A 99 18.19 -3.45 -7.99
CA TYR A 99 16.93 -3.56 -7.27
C TYR A 99 16.98 -4.68 -6.24
N ALA A 100 16.10 -4.62 -5.26
CA ALA A 100 15.80 -5.73 -4.38
C ALA A 100 14.42 -6.27 -4.70
N SER A 101 14.26 -7.59 -4.77
CA SER A 101 12.98 -8.28 -4.94
C SER A 101 12.62 -9.04 -3.67
N ALA A 102 11.40 -8.83 -3.16
CA ALA A 102 10.88 -9.56 -2.01
C ALA A 102 10.41 -10.98 -2.37
N LYS A 103 10.13 -11.24 -3.67
CA LYS A 103 9.61 -12.52 -4.17
C LYS A 103 10.47 -13.01 -5.33
N ALA A 104 10.53 -14.33 -5.50
CA ALA A 104 11.05 -14.93 -6.73
C ALA A 104 10.01 -14.81 -7.84
N GLY A 105 10.48 -14.59 -9.09
CA GLY A 105 9.60 -14.50 -10.24
C GLY A 105 10.37 -14.29 -11.55
N GLU A 106 9.67 -14.39 -12.67
CA GLU A 106 10.23 -14.03 -13.97
C GLU A 106 10.51 -12.54 -14.03
N ALA A 107 11.70 -12.18 -14.49
CA ALA A 107 12.12 -10.80 -14.60
C ALA A 107 12.42 -10.44 -16.06
N GLN A 108 11.96 -9.27 -16.46
CA GLN A 108 12.17 -8.73 -17.80
C GLN A 108 12.47 -7.23 -17.73
N LEU A 109 13.36 -6.78 -18.60
CA LEU A 109 13.71 -5.38 -18.75
C LEU A 109 13.38 -4.93 -20.16
N VAL A 110 12.68 -3.80 -20.28
CA VAL A 110 12.31 -3.18 -21.54
C VAL A 110 12.72 -1.71 -21.53
N VAL A 111 13.34 -1.25 -22.60
CA VAL A 111 13.66 0.17 -22.82
C VAL A 111 12.89 0.67 -24.02
N ARG A 112 12.16 1.78 -23.84
CA ARG A 112 11.36 2.43 -24.88
C ARG A 112 11.82 3.87 -25.12
N ASN A 113 11.76 4.29 -26.35
CA ASN A 113 11.95 5.70 -26.68
C ASN A 113 10.67 6.53 -26.40
N VAL A 114 10.75 7.85 -26.59
CA VAL A 114 9.63 8.77 -26.35
C VAL A 114 8.40 8.53 -27.24
N THR A 115 8.53 7.80 -28.34
CA THR A 115 7.40 7.40 -29.19
C THR A 115 6.75 6.08 -28.75
N GLY A 116 7.26 5.48 -27.65
CA GLY A 116 6.80 4.20 -27.13
C GLY A 116 7.39 2.97 -27.84
N GLN A 117 8.26 3.17 -28.83
CA GLN A 117 8.92 2.07 -29.53
C GLN A 117 9.92 1.39 -28.60
N GLU A 118 9.88 0.07 -28.55
CA GLU A 118 10.84 -0.75 -27.83
C GLU A 118 12.19 -0.77 -28.58
N VAL A 119 13.24 -0.34 -27.89
CA VAL A 119 14.61 -0.29 -28.42
C VAL A 119 15.53 -1.33 -27.81
N ILE A 120 15.25 -1.74 -26.56
CA ILE A 120 15.94 -2.86 -25.90
C ILE A 120 14.89 -3.71 -25.19
N ARG A 121 15.01 -5.04 -25.35
CA ARG A 121 14.30 -6.03 -24.51
C ARG A 121 15.32 -7.03 -24.02
N ARG A 122 15.28 -7.30 -22.72
CA ARG A 122 16.13 -8.32 -22.10
C ARG A 122 15.28 -9.17 -21.15
N ASP A 123 15.24 -10.44 -21.44
CA ASP A 123 14.74 -11.43 -20.51
C ASP A 123 15.86 -11.74 -19.51
N LEU A 124 15.55 -11.59 -18.22
CA LEU A 124 16.47 -11.82 -17.12
C LEU A 124 16.28 -13.20 -16.50
N GLY A 125 15.26 -13.95 -16.97
CA GLY A 125 14.89 -15.26 -16.46
C GLY A 125 14.19 -15.19 -15.08
N VAL A 126 14.19 -16.33 -14.39
CA VAL A 126 13.62 -16.42 -13.04
C VAL A 126 14.64 -15.90 -12.03
N MET A 127 14.30 -14.81 -11.35
CA MET A 127 15.11 -14.22 -10.28
C MET A 127 14.62 -14.73 -8.93
N SER A 128 15.55 -14.98 -8.01
CA SER A 128 15.24 -15.27 -6.61
C SER A 128 14.85 -13.99 -5.86
N ALA A 129 14.28 -14.13 -4.67
CA ALA A 129 14.23 -13.01 -3.75
C ALA A 129 15.64 -12.54 -3.36
N GLY A 130 15.84 -11.24 -3.16
CA GLY A 130 17.13 -10.65 -2.81
C GLY A 130 17.54 -9.48 -3.71
N ASN A 131 18.82 -9.10 -3.61
CA ASN A 131 19.39 -7.98 -4.37
C ASN A 131 19.91 -8.46 -5.73
N HIS A 132 19.61 -7.67 -6.75
CA HIS A 132 20.02 -7.95 -8.14
C HIS A 132 20.72 -6.74 -8.75
N ARG A 133 21.62 -7.06 -9.69
CA ARG A 133 22.35 -6.05 -10.46
C ARG A 133 22.47 -6.53 -11.92
N HIS A 134 22.07 -5.65 -12.83
CA HIS A 134 22.18 -5.90 -14.28
C HIS A 134 22.80 -4.70 -14.96
N THR A 135 23.69 -4.96 -15.91
CA THR A 135 24.31 -3.90 -16.73
C THR A 135 23.76 -3.98 -18.14
N LEU A 136 23.32 -2.83 -18.67
CA LEU A 136 22.86 -2.67 -20.05
C LEU A 136 23.89 -1.86 -20.83
N ASP A 137 24.11 -2.27 -22.06
CA ASP A 137 24.81 -1.47 -23.05
C ASP A 137 23.77 -0.58 -23.74
N VAL A 138 23.96 0.71 -23.62
CA VAL A 138 23.10 1.74 -24.20
C VAL A 138 23.83 2.62 -25.21
N GLY A 139 25.13 2.32 -25.50
CA GLY A 139 25.97 3.13 -26.37
C GLY A 139 25.56 3.11 -27.87
N HIS A 140 24.60 2.26 -28.22
CA HIS A 140 24.04 2.22 -29.57
C HIS A 140 22.73 3.01 -29.70
N LEU A 141 22.24 3.58 -28.61
CA LEU A 141 21.03 4.41 -28.61
C LEU A 141 21.36 5.82 -29.08
N ASP A 142 20.39 6.46 -29.74
CA ASP A 142 20.49 7.89 -30.06
C ASP A 142 20.39 8.73 -28.81
N ALA A 143 20.94 9.96 -28.84
CA ALA A 143 20.80 10.91 -27.77
C ALA A 143 19.31 11.20 -27.48
N GLY A 144 18.89 11.10 -26.22
CA GLY A 144 17.49 11.31 -25.89
C GLY A 144 17.07 10.77 -24.53
N THR A 145 15.77 10.79 -24.30
CA THR A 145 15.13 10.28 -23.10
C THR A 145 14.46 8.94 -23.38
N TYR A 146 14.65 7.98 -22.48
CA TYR A 146 14.11 6.64 -22.59
C TYR A 146 13.36 6.26 -21.32
N LEU A 147 12.29 5.49 -21.49
CA LEU A 147 11.58 4.84 -20.39
C LEU A 147 12.14 3.43 -20.23
N VAL A 148 12.62 3.12 -19.03
CA VAL A 148 13.10 1.81 -18.64
C VAL A 148 12.08 1.15 -17.75
N GLU A 149 11.51 0.04 -18.17
CA GLU A 149 10.53 -0.74 -17.43
C GLU A 149 11.18 -2.03 -16.93
N LEU A 150 11.24 -2.20 -15.61
CA LEU A 150 11.59 -3.46 -14.96
C LEU A 150 10.33 -4.16 -14.55
N ARG A 151 10.11 -5.36 -15.03
CA ARG A 151 9.03 -6.25 -14.59
C ARG A 151 9.63 -7.39 -13.80
N VAL A 152 9.07 -7.67 -12.62
CA VAL A 152 9.39 -8.86 -11.82
C VAL A 152 8.08 -9.44 -11.34
N ALA A 153 7.78 -10.68 -11.69
CA ALA A 153 6.46 -11.29 -11.52
C ALA A 153 5.36 -10.37 -12.09
N ASP A 154 4.40 -9.95 -11.27
CA ASP A 154 3.28 -9.09 -11.66
C ASP A 154 3.55 -7.59 -11.41
N THR A 155 4.73 -7.25 -10.89
CA THR A 155 5.09 -5.87 -10.55
C THR A 155 5.92 -5.22 -11.65
N ILE A 156 5.54 -3.99 -12.03
CA ILE A 156 6.29 -3.17 -13.00
C ILE A 156 6.79 -1.92 -12.28
N HIS A 157 8.07 -1.62 -12.47
CA HIS A 157 8.69 -0.38 -12.02
C HIS A 157 9.28 0.36 -13.21
N SER A 158 8.94 1.65 -13.34
CA SER A 158 9.35 2.48 -14.48
C SER A 158 10.34 3.56 -14.03
N MET A 159 11.37 3.80 -14.83
CA MET A 159 12.43 4.76 -14.58
C MET A 159 12.77 5.51 -15.85
N ILE A 160 13.30 6.72 -15.70
CA ILE A 160 13.80 7.51 -16.83
C ILE A 160 15.30 7.30 -16.96
N LEU A 161 15.76 7.02 -18.19
CA LEU A 161 17.16 7.01 -18.57
C LEU A 161 17.42 8.18 -19.54
N LEU A 162 18.44 8.96 -19.25
CA LEU A 162 18.94 10.03 -20.11
C LEU A 162 20.19 9.54 -20.84
N HIS A 163 20.19 9.59 -22.17
CA HIS A 163 21.34 9.31 -23.02
C HIS A 163 21.79 10.62 -23.66
N PRO A 164 23.05 11.07 -23.41
CA PRO A 164 23.55 12.36 -23.89
C PRO A 164 23.84 12.38 -25.40
#